data_d26ea07c645a9cdf7a6b866d503387a0
#
_entry.id   d26ea07c645a9cdf7a6b866d503387a0
#
_cell.length_a   1.000
_cell.length_b   1.000
_cell.length_c   1.000
_cell.angle_alpha   90.00
_cell.angle_beta   90.00
_cell.angle_gamma   90.00
#
_symmetry.space_group_name_H-M   'P 1'
#
loop_
_entity.id
_entity.type
_entity.pdbx_description
1 polymer ?
#
loop_
_entity_poly.entity_id
_entity_poly.type
_entity_poly.pdbx_seq_one_letter_code
_entity_poly.pdbx_strand_id
1 'polypeptide(L)'
;MLNSPVVILSFIGAVLAGGFTVVYLQASHKTQLIKLLLAYSGGFMLSIAFTHLIPELYAHQSFQIGYFILLGFLIQLILEFFSGGIEHGHVHVHKNQKFPLALFLSLSVHSVIEGVPLGNMLEGISDPHGHHHDMESLFLGILFHQIPVAIALMTLLIKSNPSPFKAWLFLAAFALMTPLGVLVGMFVPAESLGLNQDIILAVVVGIFLHISTTIIFETSENHKFNLLKLVSILIGCLFAFTLNWL
;
A
#
# COMPACT_ATOMS: atom_id res chain seq x y z
N MET A 1 14.33 10.81 12.80
CA MET A 1 15.21 10.04 11.89
C MET A 1 14.64 8.64 11.72
N LEU A 2 14.20 8.32 10.52
CA LEU A 2 13.77 6.97 10.15
C LEU A 2 15.02 6.09 10.06
N ASN A 3 15.07 5.02 10.84
CA ASN A 3 16.07 3.97 10.73
C ASN A 3 15.40 2.63 10.43
N SER A 4 16.14 1.67 9.90
CA SER A 4 15.58 0.39 9.45
C SER A 4 14.77 -0.36 10.51
N PRO A 5 15.16 -0.43 11.80
CA PRO A 5 14.33 -1.07 12.82
C PRO A 5 13.00 -0.36 13.06
N VAL A 6 12.99 0.98 13.08
CA VAL A 6 11.75 1.76 13.27
C VAL A 6 10.81 1.56 12.10
N VAL A 7 11.30 1.60 10.86
CA VAL A 7 10.52 1.36 9.65
C VAL A 7 9.89 -0.03 9.67
N ILE A 8 10.70 -1.06 9.92
CA ILE A 8 10.23 -2.46 9.97
C ILE A 8 9.17 -2.65 11.06
N LEU A 9 9.44 -2.16 12.27
CA LEU A 9 8.50 -2.31 13.39
C LEU A 9 7.21 -1.53 13.17
N SER A 10 7.27 -0.36 12.51
CA SER A 10 6.09 0.43 12.17
C SER A 10 5.16 -0.32 11.21
N PHE A 11 5.69 -0.96 10.18
CA PHE A 11 4.89 -1.75 9.24
C PHE A 11 4.25 -2.97 9.91
N ILE A 12 5.02 -3.72 10.71
CA ILE A 12 4.48 -4.85 11.47
C ILE A 12 3.37 -4.35 12.41
N GLY A 13 3.63 -3.26 13.13
CA GLY A 13 2.67 -2.65 14.06
C GLY A 13 1.38 -2.20 13.36
N ALA A 14 1.49 -1.56 12.19
CA ALA A 14 0.34 -1.11 11.42
C ALA A 14 -0.57 -2.27 10.98
N VAL A 15 0.02 -3.34 10.44
CA VAL A 15 -0.74 -4.54 10.03
C VAL A 15 -1.40 -5.22 11.22
N LEU A 16 -0.69 -5.40 12.33
CA LEU A 16 -1.25 -6.00 13.54
C LEU A 16 -2.35 -5.12 14.14
N ALA A 17 -2.17 -3.80 14.18
CA ALA A 17 -3.19 -2.85 14.63
C ALA A 17 -4.46 -2.94 13.79
N GLY A 18 -4.34 -3.06 12.45
CA GLY A 18 -5.45 -3.31 11.54
C GLY A 18 -6.21 -4.60 11.91
N GLY A 19 -5.48 -5.69 12.15
CA GLY A 19 -6.07 -6.97 12.58
C GLY A 19 -6.78 -6.88 13.93
N PHE A 20 -6.16 -6.27 14.94
CA PHE A 20 -6.78 -6.03 16.25
C PHE A 20 -8.03 -5.17 16.15
N THR A 21 -8.01 -4.15 15.29
CA THR A 21 -9.18 -3.31 15.03
C THR A 21 -10.37 -4.15 14.57
N VAL A 22 -10.16 -5.10 13.66
CA VAL A 22 -11.24 -5.99 13.18
C VAL A 22 -11.78 -6.87 14.31
N VAL A 23 -10.92 -7.51 15.09
CA VAL A 23 -11.33 -8.41 16.17
C VAL A 23 -12.07 -7.65 17.28
N TYR A 24 -11.55 -6.50 17.69
CA TYR A 24 -12.16 -5.66 18.73
C TYR A 24 -13.51 -5.08 18.29
N LEU A 25 -13.58 -4.68 17.04
CA LEU A 25 -14.76 -4.05 16.50
C LEU A 25 -15.79 -5.06 15.93
N GLN A 26 -15.69 -6.34 16.07
CA GLN A 26 -16.54 -7.40 15.46
C GLN A 26 -18.07 -7.25 15.63
N ALA A 27 -18.52 -6.27 16.37
CA ALA A 27 -19.89 -6.16 16.87
C ALA A 27 -20.90 -5.35 16.02
N SER A 28 -20.61 -4.69 14.93
CA SER A 28 -21.66 -4.15 14.04
C SER A 28 -21.18 -3.31 12.85
N HIS A 29 -21.86 -3.43 11.70
CA HIS A 29 -21.98 -2.50 10.54
C HIS A 29 -20.69 -1.85 9.98
N LYS A 30 -19.56 -2.54 9.88
CA LYS A 30 -18.25 -1.94 9.61
C LYS A 30 -17.80 -1.92 8.16
N THR A 31 -18.55 -2.49 7.24
CA THR A 31 -18.24 -2.44 5.81
C THR A 31 -18.09 -1.00 5.32
N GLN A 32 -18.90 -0.08 5.84
CA GLN A 32 -18.84 1.34 5.47
C GLN A 32 -17.55 2.02 6.01
N LEU A 33 -17.17 1.73 7.26
CA LEU A 33 -15.91 2.28 7.82
C LEU A 33 -14.69 1.81 7.04
N ILE A 34 -14.63 0.53 6.68
CA ILE A 34 -13.54 -0.02 5.85
C ILE A 34 -13.49 0.70 4.49
N LYS A 35 -14.64 0.89 3.83
CA LYS A 35 -14.72 1.62 2.56
C LYS A 35 -14.24 3.07 2.69
N LEU A 36 -14.55 3.75 3.79
CA LEU A 36 -14.11 5.13 4.04
C LEU A 36 -12.61 5.20 4.34
N LEU A 37 -12.07 4.26 5.12
CA LEU A 37 -10.63 4.18 5.39
C LEU A 37 -9.82 3.87 4.13
N LEU A 38 -10.31 2.97 3.27
CA LEU A 38 -9.72 2.70 1.97
C LEU A 38 -9.78 3.95 1.08
N ALA A 39 -10.93 4.64 1.03
CA ALA A 39 -11.09 5.87 0.25
C ALA A 39 -10.13 6.98 0.73
N TYR A 40 -9.98 7.15 2.05
CA TYR A 40 -8.99 8.07 2.64
C TYR A 40 -7.56 7.70 2.20
N SER A 41 -7.20 6.44 2.35
CA SER A 41 -5.88 5.92 1.97
C SER A 41 -5.60 6.10 0.48
N GLY A 42 -6.58 5.80 -0.40
CA GLY A 42 -6.46 6.01 -1.84
C GLY A 42 -6.23 7.48 -2.20
N GLY A 43 -6.98 8.40 -1.58
CA GLY A 43 -6.78 9.85 -1.75
C GLY A 43 -5.40 10.32 -1.27
N PHE A 44 -4.96 9.81 -0.12
CA PHE A 44 -3.65 10.11 0.45
C PHE A 44 -2.50 9.63 -0.46
N MET A 45 -2.55 8.36 -0.91
CA MET A 45 -1.53 7.80 -1.82
C MET A 45 -1.50 8.54 -3.16
N LEU A 46 -2.67 8.85 -3.74
CA LEU A 46 -2.76 9.59 -4.98
C LEU A 46 -2.11 10.97 -4.85
N SER A 47 -2.39 11.66 -3.75
CA SER A 47 -1.80 12.97 -3.49
C SER A 47 -0.28 12.89 -3.35
N ILE A 48 0.26 11.97 -2.53
CA ILE A 48 1.71 11.79 -2.40
C ILE A 48 2.35 11.47 -3.76
N ALA A 49 1.74 10.58 -4.56
CA ALA A 49 2.27 10.23 -5.86
C ALA A 49 2.42 11.47 -6.76
N PHE A 50 1.38 12.33 -6.82
CA PHE A 50 1.40 13.51 -7.69
C PHE A 50 2.18 14.70 -7.14
N THR A 51 2.24 14.87 -5.83
CA THR A 51 2.83 16.07 -5.23
C THR A 51 4.29 15.89 -4.80
N HIS A 52 4.74 14.64 -4.62
CA HIS A 52 6.10 14.33 -4.15
C HIS A 52 6.82 13.41 -5.12
N LEU A 53 6.36 12.17 -5.28
CA LEU A 53 7.14 11.13 -5.94
C LEU A 53 7.30 11.35 -7.46
N ILE A 54 6.25 11.75 -8.17
CA ILE A 54 6.33 12.03 -9.62
C ILE A 54 7.19 13.26 -9.91
N PRO A 55 7.01 14.43 -9.25
CA PRO A 55 7.89 15.57 -9.45
C PRO A 55 9.37 15.24 -9.22
N GLU A 56 9.69 14.52 -8.15
CA GLU A 56 11.05 14.09 -7.83
C GLU A 56 11.65 13.20 -8.94
N LEU A 57 10.92 12.16 -9.35
CA LEU A 57 11.36 11.28 -10.43
C LEU A 57 11.68 12.03 -11.73
N TYR A 58 10.90 13.08 -12.08
CA TYR A 58 11.13 13.87 -13.27
C TYR A 58 12.20 14.96 -13.10
N ALA A 59 12.54 15.33 -11.85
CA ALA A 59 13.63 16.28 -11.59
C ALA A 59 15.01 15.67 -11.91
N HIS A 60 15.17 14.36 -11.71
CA HIS A 60 16.46 13.67 -11.86
C HIS A 60 16.59 12.89 -13.15
N GLN A 61 15.51 12.55 -13.81
CA GLN A 61 15.50 11.66 -14.97
C GLN A 61 14.71 12.22 -16.16
N SER A 62 15.11 11.76 -17.34
CA SER A 62 14.50 12.11 -18.60
C SER A 62 13.18 11.37 -18.85
N PHE A 63 12.58 11.63 -20.02
CA PHE A 63 11.32 11.10 -20.58
C PHE A 63 11.01 9.60 -20.34
N GLN A 64 12.03 8.76 -20.08
CA GLN A 64 11.86 7.31 -19.91
C GLN A 64 11.16 6.88 -18.62
N ILE A 65 11.11 7.70 -17.58
CA ILE A 65 10.46 7.39 -16.28
C ILE A 65 8.99 7.02 -16.45
N GLY A 66 8.28 7.69 -17.36
CA GLY A 66 6.88 7.39 -17.64
C GLY A 66 6.61 5.93 -18.07
N TYR A 67 7.56 5.29 -18.77
CA TYR A 67 7.42 3.87 -19.14
C TYR A 67 7.46 2.95 -17.91
N PHE A 68 8.28 3.27 -16.91
CA PHE A 68 8.39 2.49 -15.69
C PHE A 68 7.19 2.71 -14.75
N ILE A 69 6.65 3.92 -14.71
CA ILE A 69 5.37 4.20 -14.03
C ILE A 69 4.25 3.37 -14.68
N LEU A 70 4.16 3.38 -16.02
CA LEU A 70 3.18 2.57 -16.74
C LEU A 70 3.39 1.07 -16.49
N LEU A 71 4.65 0.61 -16.47
CA LEU A 71 4.97 -0.79 -16.16
C LEU A 71 4.46 -1.18 -14.77
N GLY A 72 4.68 -0.36 -13.75
CA GLY A 72 4.19 -0.57 -12.40
C GLY A 72 2.66 -0.64 -12.33
N PHE A 73 1.99 0.28 -13.04
CA PHE A 73 0.53 0.26 -13.17
C PHE A 73 0.02 -1.06 -13.78
N LEU A 74 0.68 -1.55 -14.84
CA LEU A 74 0.31 -2.81 -15.49
C LEU A 74 0.64 -4.04 -14.62
N ILE A 75 1.74 -4.02 -13.88
CA ILE A 75 2.06 -5.09 -12.92
C ILE A 75 0.93 -5.19 -11.89
N GLN A 76 0.50 -4.08 -11.30
CA GLN A 76 -0.58 -4.08 -10.33
C GLN A 76 -1.93 -4.51 -10.94
N LEU A 77 -2.22 -4.11 -12.16
CA LEU A 77 -3.40 -4.58 -12.89
C LEU A 77 -3.41 -6.10 -13.03
N ILE A 78 -2.26 -6.70 -13.33
CA ILE A 78 -2.10 -8.16 -13.43
C ILE A 78 -2.29 -8.82 -12.05
N LEU A 79 -1.68 -8.27 -10.99
CA LEU A 79 -1.84 -8.77 -9.64
C LEU A 79 -3.31 -8.72 -9.20
N GLU A 80 -4.01 -7.63 -9.50
CA GLU A 80 -5.43 -7.47 -9.23
C GLU A 80 -6.29 -8.49 -9.98
N PHE A 81 -5.98 -8.76 -11.24
CA PHE A 81 -6.67 -9.80 -12.01
C PHE A 81 -6.61 -11.16 -11.30
N PHE A 82 -5.46 -11.52 -10.71
CA PHE A 82 -5.31 -12.76 -9.95
C PHE A 82 -5.95 -12.70 -8.55
N SER A 83 -6.05 -11.54 -7.93
CA SER A 83 -6.69 -11.33 -6.62
C SER A 83 -8.22 -11.26 -6.69
N GLY A 84 -8.79 -11.04 -7.87
CA GLY A 84 -10.22 -10.87 -8.07
C GLY A 84 -10.78 -9.57 -7.52
N GLY A 85 -9.97 -8.49 -7.46
CA GLY A 85 -10.43 -7.13 -7.11
C GLY A 85 -10.79 -6.92 -5.63
N ILE A 86 -10.43 -7.84 -4.74
CA ILE A 86 -10.83 -7.79 -3.32
C ILE A 86 -10.07 -6.69 -2.55
N GLU A 87 -8.94 -6.24 -3.07
CA GLU A 87 -8.11 -5.17 -2.49
C GLU A 87 -8.88 -3.85 -2.33
N HIS A 88 -9.94 -3.67 -3.09
CA HIS A 88 -10.75 -2.44 -3.15
C HIS A 88 -12.07 -2.51 -2.37
N GLY A 89 -12.24 -3.54 -1.52
CA GLY A 89 -13.39 -3.64 -0.62
C GLY A 89 -14.62 -4.36 -1.19
N HIS A 90 -14.52 -5.00 -2.37
CA HIS A 90 -15.55 -5.91 -2.88
C HIS A 90 -15.50 -7.26 -2.15
N VAL A 91 -15.94 -7.27 -0.91
CA VAL A 91 -16.02 -8.50 -0.11
C VAL A 91 -17.32 -9.23 -0.45
N HIS A 92 -17.44 -9.79 -1.65
CA HIS A 92 -18.49 -10.76 -1.96
C HIS A 92 -18.09 -12.15 -1.43
N VAL A 93 -18.20 -12.34 -0.13
CA VAL A 93 -17.93 -13.65 0.47
C VAL A 93 -19.23 -14.45 0.51
N HIS A 94 -19.34 -15.45 -0.36
CA HIS A 94 -20.30 -16.52 -0.14
C HIS A 94 -19.87 -17.35 1.09
N LYS A 95 -20.82 -17.66 1.98
CA LYS A 95 -20.58 -18.59 3.10
C LYS A 95 -19.98 -19.89 2.54
N ASN A 96 -18.84 -20.33 3.09
CA ASN A 96 -18.04 -21.50 2.69
C ASN A 96 -17.05 -21.31 1.53
N GLN A 97 -16.60 -20.10 1.19
CA GLN A 97 -15.46 -19.97 0.30
C GLN A 97 -14.18 -20.48 0.97
N LYS A 98 -13.41 -21.29 0.21
CA LYS A 98 -12.05 -21.68 0.59
C LYS A 98 -11.20 -20.42 0.75
N PHE A 99 -10.19 -20.49 1.62
CA PHE A 99 -9.21 -19.42 1.82
C PHE A 99 -8.72 -18.88 0.46
N PRO A 100 -8.80 -17.57 0.21
CA PRO A 100 -8.41 -16.98 -1.07
C PRO A 100 -6.87 -16.86 -1.18
N LEU A 101 -6.22 -18.00 -1.44
CA LEU A 101 -4.76 -18.07 -1.50
C LEU A 101 -4.20 -17.15 -2.59
N ALA A 102 -4.86 -17.05 -3.73
CA ALA A 102 -4.42 -16.18 -4.84
C ALA A 102 -4.40 -14.70 -4.41
N LEU A 103 -5.42 -14.26 -3.67
CA LEU A 103 -5.45 -12.91 -3.09
C LEU A 103 -4.30 -12.71 -2.11
N PHE A 104 -4.10 -13.65 -1.18
CA PHE A 104 -3.02 -13.54 -0.20
C PHE A 104 -1.65 -13.43 -0.87
N LEU A 105 -1.40 -14.24 -1.90
CA LEU A 105 -0.16 -14.20 -2.67
C LEU A 105 0.00 -12.88 -3.44
N SER A 106 -1.07 -12.38 -4.09
CA SER A 106 -1.06 -11.11 -4.81
C SER A 106 -0.72 -9.95 -3.87
N LEU A 107 -1.43 -9.84 -2.73
CA LEU A 107 -1.15 -8.83 -1.70
C LEU A 107 0.27 -8.95 -1.13
N SER A 108 0.76 -10.18 -0.94
CA SER A 108 2.12 -10.41 -0.45
C SER A 108 3.18 -9.92 -1.43
N VAL A 109 3.03 -10.25 -2.73
CA VAL A 109 3.94 -9.79 -3.79
C VAL A 109 3.94 -8.27 -3.88
N HIS A 110 2.73 -7.67 -3.91
CA HIS A 110 2.55 -6.23 -3.90
C HIS A 110 3.29 -5.56 -2.72
N SER A 111 3.07 -6.05 -1.48
CA SER A 111 3.70 -5.50 -0.28
C SER A 111 5.23 -5.63 -0.27
N VAL A 112 5.77 -6.72 -0.85
CA VAL A 112 7.23 -6.86 -1.02
C VAL A 112 7.75 -5.80 -1.99
N ILE A 113 7.11 -5.63 -3.14
CA ILE A 113 7.54 -4.66 -4.16
C ILE A 113 7.54 -3.24 -3.60
N GLU A 114 6.52 -2.85 -2.82
CA GLU A 114 6.44 -1.52 -2.19
C GLU A 114 7.58 -1.26 -1.19
N GLY A 115 8.06 -2.27 -0.50
CA GLY A 115 9.14 -2.14 0.48
C GLY A 115 10.51 -1.91 -0.14
N VAL A 116 10.77 -2.40 -1.38
CA VAL A 116 12.11 -2.40 -1.99
C VAL A 116 12.69 -0.99 -2.15
N PRO A 117 11.99 0.02 -2.73
CA PRO A 117 12.58 1.35 -2.89
C PRO A 117 12.87 2.01 -1.54
N LEU A 118 12.06 1.77 -0.52
CA LEU A 118 12.33 2.27 0.82
C LEU A 118 13.59 1.67 1.43
N GLY A 119 13.85 0.38 1.18
CA GLY A 119 15.09 -0.29 1.57
C GLY A 119 16.32 0.31 0.88
N ASN A 120 16.25 0.57 -0.42
CA ASN A 120 17.31 1.25 -1.17
C ASN A 120 17.57 2.67 -0.62
N MET A 121 16.53 3.44 -0.31
CA MET A 121 16.65 4.78 0.27
C MET A 121 17.31 4.75 1.66
N LEU A 122 16.98 3.74 2.49
CA LEU A 122 17.59 3.58 3.82
C LEU A 122 19.09 3.26 3.75
N GLU A 123 19.54 2.51 2.75
CA GLU A 123 20.98 2.21 2.52
C GLU A 123 21.70 3.45 1.95
N GLY A 124 21.05 4.22 1.09
CA GLY A 124 21.57 5.43 0.46
C GLY A 124 21.65 6.67 1.38
N ILE A 125 21.30 6.57 2.67
CA ILE A 125 21.36 7.70 3.65
C ILE A 125 22.77 8.31 3.78
N SER A 126 23.81 7.67 3.23
CA SER A 126 25.18 8.18 3.17
C SER A 126 25.40 9.26 2.08
N ASP A 127 24.41 9.54 1.23
CA ASP A 127 24.54 10.51 0.15
C ASP A 127 24.15 11.93 0.64
N PRO A 128 25.06 12.93 0.54
CA PRO A 128 24.82 14.29 1.07
C PRO A 128 23.74 15.10 0.33
N HIS A 129 23.14 14.57 -0.73
CA HIS A 129 22.25 15.31 -1.63
C HIS A 129 20.75 15.25 -1.33
N GLY A 130 20.32 14.74 -0.16
CA GLY A 130 19.05 15.23 0.42
C GLY A 130 17.75 14.55 0.03
N HIS A 131 17.71 13.23 -0.22
CA HIS A 131 16.47 12.46 -0.47
C HIS A 131 15.61 12.17 0.78
N HIS A 132 15.80 12.92 1.86
CA HIS A 132 15.11 12.64 3.13
C HIS A 132 13.58 12.84 3.08
N HIS A 133 13.11 13.85 2.37
CA HIS A 133 11.67 14.13 2.27
C HIS A 133 10.90 13.07 1.49
N ASP A 134 11.51 12.51 0.45
CA ASP A 134 10.87 11.49 -0.40
C ASP A 134 10.75 10.16 0.31
N MET A 135 11.77 9.78 1.09
CA MET A 135 11.75 8.59 1.93
C MET A 135 10.62 8.66 2.97
N GLU A 136 10.43 9.80 3.62
CA GLU A 136 9.36 9.99 4.61
C GLU A 136 7.99 9.95 3.95
N SER A 137 7.82 10.57 2.79
CA SER A 137 6.58 10.57 2.01
C SER A 137 6.21 9.17 1.55
N LEU A 138 7.18 8.41 1.02
CA LEU A 138 7.00 7.03 0.62
C LEU A 138 6.66 6.12 1.82
N PHE A 139 7.41 6.25 2.93
CA PHE A 139 7.15 5.51 4.15
C PHE A 139 5.73 5.74 4.68
N LEU A 140 5.30 7.00 4.77
CA LEU A 140 3.96 7.34 5.26
C LEU A 140 2.88 6.86 4.28
N GLY A 141 3.12 6.96 2.97
CA GLY A 141 2.22 6.44 1.94
C GLY A 141 1.93 4.97 2.16
N ILE A 142 2.97 4.15 2.27
CA ILE A 142 2.85 2.71 2.50
C ILE A 142 2.22 2.44 3.87
N LEU A 143 2.66 3.11 4.94
CA LEU A 143 2.19 2.88 6.30
C LEU A 143 0.68 3.10 6.43
N PHE A 144 0.17 4.25 5.95
CA PHE A 144 -1.25 4.58 6.01
C PHE A 144 -2.11 3.69 5.11
N HIS A 145 -1.54 3.20 4.00
CA HIS A 145 -2.22 2.26 3.13
C HIS A 145 -2.33 0.86 3.76
N GLN A 146 -1.31 0.39 4.45
CA GLN A 146 -1.28 -0.95 5.03
C GLN A 146 -2.36 -1.20 6.08
N ILE A 147 -2.75 -0.17 6.86
CA ILE A 147 -3.78 -0.33 7.91
C ILE A 147 -5.13 -0.76 7.31
N PRO A 148 -5.71 -0.04 6.33
CA PRO A 148 -6.95 -0.47 5.67
C PRO A 148 -6.84 -1.83 4.98
N VAL A 149 -5.71 -2.12 4.33
CA VAL A 149 -5.47 -3.42 3.68
C VAL A 149 -5.46 -4.55 4.69
N ALA A 150 -4.79 -4.36 5.84
CA ALA A 150 -4.79 -5.34 6.92
C ALA A 150 -6.18 -5.56 7.52
N ILE A 151 -6.98 -4.50 7.66
CA ILE A 151 -8.40 -4.58 8.07
C ILE A 151 -9.21 -5.40 7.07
N ALA A 152 -9.05 -5.14 5.77
CA ALA A 152 -9.73 -5.87 4.71
C ALA A 152 -9.32 -7.34 4.70
N LEU A 153 -8.01 -7.62 4.73
CA LEU A 153 -7.48 -8.98 4.77
C LEU A 153 -7.96 -9.76 6.00
N MET A 154 -7.86 -9.19 7.20
CA MET A 154 -8.32 -9.86 8.43
C MET A 154 -9.83 -10.12 8.42
N THR A 155 -10.62 -9.19 7.86
CA THR A 155 -12.06 -9.36 7.69
C THR A 155 -12.38 -10.56 6.80
N LEU A 156 -11.63 -10.73 5.71
CA LEU A 156 -11.75 -11.87 4.80
C LEU A 156 -11.31 -13.18 5.44
N LEU A 157 -10.17 -13.15 6.13
CA LEU A 157 -9.66 -14.30 6.86
C LEU A 157 -10.71 -14.82 7.85
N ILE A 158 -11.32 -13.95 8.65
CA ILE A 158 -12.36 -14.35 9.60
C ILE A 158 -13.61 -14.90 8.89
N LYS A 159 -14.02 -14.29 7.77
CA LYS A 159 -15.20 -14.74 7.01
C LYS A 159 -15.00 -16.07 6.30
N SER A 160 -13.78 -16.40 5.87
CA SER A 160 -13.45 -17.69 5.25
C SER A 160 -13.36 -18.85 6.26
N ASN A 161 -13.62 -18.55 7.54
CA ASN A 161 -13.75 -19.53 8.63
C ASN A 161 -12.52 -20.43 8.91
N PRO A 162 -11.27 -19.93 8.82
CA PRO A 162 -10.15 -20.62 9.44
C PRO A 162 -10.29 -20.53 10.96
N SER A 163 -9.55 -21.40 11.69
CA SER A 163 -9.44 -21.19 13.13
C SER A 163 -8.82 -19.79 13.42
N PRO A 164 -9.18 -19.12 14.52
CA PRO A 164 -8.63 -17.80 14.86
C PRO A 164 -7.09 -17.77 14.80
N PHE A 165 -6.44 -18.83 15.25
CA PHE A 165 -4.99 -18.98 15.17
C PHE A 165 -4.47 -18.91 13.72
N LYS A 166 -5.12 -19.60 12.77
CA LYS A 166 -4.72 -19.55 11.35
C LYS A 166 -4.93 -18.16 10.76
N ALA A 167 -6.01 -17.45 11.10
CA ALA A 167 -6.24 -16.09 10.64
C ALA A 167 -5.09 -15.16 11.09
N TRP A 168 -4.72 -15.23 12.36
CA TRP A 168 -3.59 -14.46 12.89
C TRP A 168 -2.24 -14.87 12.29
N LEU A 169 -2.03 -16.15 12.03
CA LEU A 169 -0.81 -16.63 11.38
C LEU A 169 -0.66 -16.07 9.96
N PHE A 170 -1.73 -16.06 9.16
CA PHE A 170 -1.71 -15.46 7.83
C PHE A 170 -1.51 -13.95 7.90
N LEU A 171 -2.16 -13.26 8.84
CA LEU A 171 -1.96 -11.82 9.01
C LEU A 171 -0.52 -11.50 9.44
N ALA A 172 0.05 -12.27 10.35
CA ALA A 172 1.45 -12.13 10.79
C ALA A 172 2.43 -12.41 9.63
N ALA A 173 2.16 -13.41 8.81
CA ALA A 173 2.94 -13.65 7.60
C ALA A 173 2.85 -12.47 6.64
N PHE A 174 1.67 -11.90 6.43
CA PHE A 174 1.49 -10.70 5.61
C PHE A 174 2.23 -9.49 6.21
N ALA A 175 2.21 -9.31 7.53
CA ALA A 175 2.91 -8.22 8.22
C ALA A 175 4.44 -8.22 7.98
N LEU A 176 5.02 -9.35 7.58
CA LEU A 176 6.44 -9.48 7.26
C LEU A 176 6.76 -9.17 5.79
N MET A 177 5.76 -9.00 4.92
CA MET A 177 6.02 -8.87 3.48
C MET A 177 6.67 -7.53 3.12
N THR A 178 6.17 -6.40 3.60
CA THR A 178 6.82 -5.09 3.38
C THR A 178 8.18 -5.01 4.07
N PRO A 179 8.36 -5.41 5.35
CA PRO A 179 9.69 -5.60 5.93
C PRO A 179 10.64 -6.44 5.09
N LEU A 180 10.16 -7.54 4.51
CA LEU A 180 10.97 -8.36 3.59
C LEU A 180 11.41 -7.56 2.37
N GLY A 181 10.50 -6.78 1.77
CA GLY A 181 10.82 -5.87 0.67
C GLY A 181 11.89 -4.83 1.06
N VAL A 182 11.75 -4.22 2.24
CA VAL A 182 12.75 -3.29 2.78
C VAL A 182 14.11 -3.98 2.92
N LEU A 183 14.15 -5.18 3.49
CA LEU A 183 15.40 -5.94 3.61
C LEU A 183 15.98 -6.29 2.23
N VAL A 184 15.15 -6.70 1.28
CA VAL A 184 15.61 -6.96 -0.10
C VAL A 184 16.25 -5.69 -0.68
N GLY A 185 15.61 -4.52 -0.56
CA GLY A 185 16.16 -3.25 -1.03
C GLY A 185 17.48 -2.87 -0.36
N MET A 186 17.62 -3.15 0.94
CA MET A 186 18.88 -2.88 1.68
C MET A 186 20.02 -3.81 1.26
N PHE A 187 19.75 -5.12 1.08
CA PHE A 187 20.80 -6.09 0.80
C PHE A 187 21.08 -6.31 -0.70
N VAL A 188 20.16 -5.91 -1.57
CA VAL A 188 20.28 -5.99 -3.03
C VAL A 188 20.05 -4.60 -3.61
N PRO A 189 21.05 -3.72 -3.54
CA PRO A 189 20.93 -2.38 -4.10
C PRO A 189 20.59 -2.41 -5.59
N ALA A 190 19.80 -1.45 -6.06
CA ALA A 190 19.35 -1.36 -7.44
C ALA A 190 20.52 -1.41 -8.43
N GLU A 191 21.62 -0.75 -8.10
CA GLU A 191 22.84 -0.65 -8.91
C GLU A 191 23.48 -2.03 -9.14
N SER A 192 23.38 -2.95 -8.16
CA SER A 192 23.90 -4.31 -8.29
C SER A 192 23.19 -5.12 -9.37
N LEU A 193 21.96 -4.74 -9.71
CA LEU A 193 21.13 -5.29 -10.78
C LEU A 193 21.24 -4.50 -12.09
N GLY A 194 22.09 -3.47 -12.14
CA GLY A 194 22.19 -2.54 -13.26
C GLY A 194 20.95 -1.64 -13.40
N LEU A 195 20.16 -1.49 -12.35
CA LEU A 195 18.98 -0.63 -12.31
C LEU A 195 19.31 0.65 -11.55
N ASN A 196 18.70 1.76 -11.97
CA ASN A 196 18.69 2.98 -11.17
C ASN A 196 17.59 2.86 -10.09
N GLN A 197 17.82 3.42 -8.91
CA GLN A 197 16.86 3.52 -7.81
C GLN A 197 15.53 4.18 -8.26
N ASP A 198 15.61 5.22 -9.10
CA ASP A 198 14.45 5.91 -9.66
C ASP A 198 13.55 4.99 -10.50
N ILE A 199 14.11 3.97 -11.16
CA ILE A 199 13.33 2.98 -11.92
C ILE A 199 12.46 2.16 -10.98
N ILE A 200 13.01 1.71 -9.86
CA ILE A 200 12.26 0.92 -8.88
C ILE A 200 11.18 1.77 -8.23
N LEU A 201 11.52 3.02 -7.86
CA LEU A 201 10.55 3.97 -7.32
C LEU A 201 9.44 4.28 -8.34
N ALA A 202 9.77 4.46 -9.62
CA ALA A 202 8.79 4.71 -10.67
C ALA A 202 7.79 3.55 -10.83
N VAL A 203 8.26 2.30 -10.74
CA VAL A 203 7.37 1.12 -10.74
C VAL A 203 6.42 1.17 -9.53
N VAL A 204 6.90 1.48 -8.33
CA VAL A 204 6.04 1.58 -7.14
C VAL A 204 5.05 2.74 -7.26
N VAL A 205 5.45 3.88 -7.82
CA VAL A 205 4.52 4.98 -8.12
C VAL A 205 3.41 4.53 -9.07
N GLY A 206 3.73 3.75 -10.09
CA GLY A 206 2.74 3.16 -10.99
C GLY A 206 1.75 2.25 -10.26
N ILE A 207 2.23 1.42 -9.35
CA ILE A 207 1.41 0.58 -8.46
C ILE A 207 0.47 1.47 -7.61
N PHE A 208 0.99 2.52 -6.99
CA PHE A 208 0.18 3.46 -6.19
C PHE A 208 -0.91 4.14 -7.00
N LEU A 209 -0.60 4.56 -8.23
CA LEU A 209 -1.59 5.17 -9.12
C LEU A 209 -2.71 4.17 -9.45
N HIS A 210 -2.38 2.91 -9.74
CA HIS A 210 -3.39 1.88 -10.01
C HIS A 210 -4.30 1.67 -8.81
N ILE A 211 -3.74 1.41 -7.63
CA ILE A 211 -4.50 1.15 -6.39
C ILE A 211 -5.36 2.35 -6.03
N SER A 212 -4.79 3.56 -6.05
CA SER A 212 -5.51 4.78 -5.69
C SER A 212 -6.70 5.01 -6.60
N THR A 213 -6.50 4.88 -7.92
CA THR A 213 -7.58 5.08 -8.90
C THR A 213 -8.66 4.01 -8.76
N THR A 214 -8.28 2.75 -8.59
CA THR A 214 -9.24 1.66 -8.42
C THR A 214 -10.07 1.84 -7.14
N ILE A 215 -9.45 2.16 -6.01
CA ILE A 215 -10.17 2.47 -4.75
C ILE A 215 -11.14 3.64 -4.96
N ILE A 216 -10.72 4.69 -5.66
CA ILE A 216 -11.55 5.88 -5.88
C ILE A 216 -12.75 5.56 -6.77
N PHE A 217 -12.58 4.79 -7.83
CA PHE A 217 -13.63 4.55 -8.83
C PHE A 217 -14.52 3.34 -8.53
N GLU A 218 -13.98 2.23 -8.03
CA GLU A 218 -14.76 1.00 -7.80
C GLU A 218 -15.75 1.06 -6.63
N THR A 219 -15.51 1.90 -5.65
CA THR A 219 -16.36 1.96 -4.45
C THR A 219 -17.70 2.67 -4.67
N SER A 220 -18.10 2.99 -5.92
CA SER A 220 -19.39 3.58 -6.24
C SER A 220 -20.44 2.49 -6.54
N GLU A 221 -21.17 2.02 -5.52
CA GLU A 221 -22.36 1.20 -5.70
C GLU A 221 -23.42 2.01 -6.47
N ASN A 222 -23.95 1.45 -7.56
CA ASN A 222 -24.99 2.03 -8.42
C ASN A 222 -24.65 3.39 -9.09
N HIS A 223 -23.40 3.64 -9.45
CA HIS A 223 -22.97 4.89 -10.11
C HIS A 223 -23.31 6.18 -9.34
N LYS A 224 -23.72 6.09 -8.07
CA LYS A 224 -23.93 7.27 -7.21
C LYS A 224 -22.69 7.54 -6.38
N PHE A 225 -22.09 8.69 -6.62
CA PHE A 225 -20.99 9.17 -5.81
C PHE A 225 -21.48 9.39 -4.38
N ASN A 226 -20.93 8.63 -3.43
CA ASN A 226 -21.27 8.82 -2.02
C ASN A 226 -20.49 10.01 -1.47
N LEU A 227 -21.20 11.04 -1.00
CA LEU A 227 -20.58 12.28 -0.46
C LEU A 227 -19.58 11.98 0.66
N LEU A 228 -19.90 11.04 1.56
CA LEU A 228 -18.99 10.65 2.65
C LEU A 228 -17.67 10.09 2.13
N LYS A 229 -17.73 9.32 1.04
CA LYS A 229 -16.55 8.78 0.39
C LYS A 229 -15.73 9.90 -0.27
N LEU A 230 -16.39 10.80 -1.00
CA LEU A 230 -15.70 11.98 -1.59
C LEU A 230 -14.99 12.80 -0.50
N VAL A 231 -15.68 13.09 0.60
CA VAL A 231 -15.08 13.80 1.74
C VAL A 231 -13.89 13.02 2.30
N SER A 232 -13.98 11.70 2.44
CA SER A 232 -12.88 10.86 2.92
C SER A 232 -11.65 10.93 1.99
N ILE A 233 -11.84 10.87 0.66
CA ILE A 233 -10.79 11.05 -0.33
C ILE A 233 -10.13 12.42 -0.18
N LEU A 234 -10.94 13.49 -0.12
CA LEU A 234 -10.46 14.87 0.00
C LEU A 234 -9.67 15.08 1.29
N ILE A 235 -10.12 14.50 2.41
CA ILE A 235 -9.37 14.54 3.68
C ILE A 235 -8.02 13.83 3.52
N GLY A 236 -7.98 12.68 2.86
CA GLY A 236 -6.72 11.97 2.56
C GLY A 236 -5.76 12.83 1.72
N CYS A 237 -6.27 13.44 0.66
CA CYS A 237 -5.48 14.35 -0.18
C CYS A 237 -4.96 15.56 0.62
N LEU A 238 -5.82 16.22 1.40
CA LEU A 238 -5.44 17.38 2.21
C LEU A 238 -4.40 17.01 3.27
N PHE A 239 -4.51 15.83 3.88
CA PHE A 239 -3.53 15.37 4.85
C PHE A 239 -2.15 15.18 4.22
N ALA A 240 -2.07 14.65 3.00
CA ALA A 240 -0.81 14.55 2.25
C ALA A 240 -0.17 15.94 2.01
N PHE A 241 -0.97 16.97 1.72
CA PHE A 241 -0.46 18.34 1.58
C PHE A 241 0.16 18.89 2.87
N THR A 242 -0.33 18.49 4.05
CA THR A 242 0.24 18.98 5.32
C THR A 242 1.66 18.44 5.55
N LEU A 243 2.04 17.32 4.93
CA LEU A 243 3.39 16.76 5.02
C LEU A 243 4.44 17.63 4.30
N ASN A 244 4.02 18.46 3.34
CA ASN A 244 4.90 19.43 2.66
C ASN A 244 5.36 20.59 3.57
N TRP A 245 4.74 20.76 4.73
CA TRP A 245 5.00 21.88 5.62
C TRP A 245 5.68 21.47 6.92
N LEU A 246 5.96 20.18 7.10
CA LEU A 246 6.67 19.59 8.23
C LEU A 246 8.10 19.22 7.85
#